data_9bb7308244c82662a116918c932706d1
#
_entry.id   9bb7308244c82662a116918c932706d1
#
_cell.length_a   1.000
_cell.length_b   1.000
_cell.length_c   1.000
_cell.angle_alpha   90.00
_cell.angle_beta   90.00
_cell.angle_gamma   90.00
#
_symmetry.space_group_name_H-M   'P 1'
#
loop_
_entity.id
_entity.type
_entity.pdbx_description
1 polymer ?
#
loop_
_entity_poly.entity_id
_entity_poly.type
_entity_poly.pdbx_seq_one_letter_code
_entity_poly.pdbx_strand_id
1 'polypeptide(L)'
;MGEKLKEILKLDKEPVAIKWSVRIPKDIKKEEGKSRFCTKLDKAANGEIFYSTAQEEECMGGIRYSGMKDRKELPKNMQSGAFLVPAGVYKSIPAVQRSWQNNVPIESGIFDAVIFSPLTKADFDPDLVFVVCNSEQAMMILHANAYDSGSHGLGADSGPICSSMASIPYLTGKVTYGFGDIGSRNNMNLKPEDVMVTIPAGDLERILANLSEMKTKTFFKRNQKVTP
;
A
#
# COMPACT_ATOMS: atom_id res chain seq x y z
N MET A 1 11.44 13.88 3.74
CA MET A 1 10.08 13.53 4.22
C MET A 1 10.05 12.13 4.87
N GLY A 2 10.66 11.12 4.29
CA GLY A 2 10.64 9.74 4.81
C GLY A 2 11.19 9.62 6.23
N GLU A 3 12.38 10.18 6.49
CA GLU A 3 13.00 10.18 7.83
C GLU A 3 12.08 10.85 8.87
N LYS A 4 11.49 12.00 8.51
CA LYS A 4 10.58 12.72 9.41
C LYS A 4 9.35 11.89 9.75
N LEU A 5 8.74 11.20 8.78
CA LEU A 5 7.59 10.32 9.01
C LEU A 5 7.96 9.17 9.94
N LYS A 6 9.09 8.52 9.66
CA LYS A 6 9.60 7.39 10.43
C LYS A 6 9.91 7.79 11.88
N GLU A 7 10.58 8.92 12.09
CA GLU A 7 10.93 9.45 13.41
C GLU A 7 9.68 9.85 14.21
N ILE A 8 8.75 10.61 13.59
CA ILE A 8 7.54 11.08 14.25
C ILE A 8 6.70 9.91 14.76
N LEU A 9 6.52 8.92 13.93
CA LEU A 9 5.67 7.76 14.24
C LEU A 9 6.43 6.62 14.89
N LYS A 10 7.76 6.65 14.94
CA LYS A 10 8.62 5.57 15.44
C LYS A 10 8.33 4.25 14.70
N LEU A 11 8.37 4.31 13.37
CA LEU A 11 8.07 3.14 12.54
C LEU A 11 9.22 2.12 12.61
N ASP A 12 8.87 0.85 12.77
CA ASP A 12 9.83 -0.26 12.74
C ASP A 12 10.35 -0.51 11.31
N LYS A 13 9.44 -0.42 10.31
CA LYS A 13 9.74 -0.63 8.89
C LYS A 13 9.88 0.71 8.15
N GLU A 14 10.57 0.68 7.02
CA GLU A 14 10.63 1.83 6.12
C GLU A 14 9.25 2.11 5.52
N PRO A 15 8.77 3.36 5.50
CA PRO A 15 7.66 3.72 4.62
C PRO A 15 8.09 3.55 3.17
N VAL A 16 7.21 3.03 2.32
CA VAL A 16 7.52 2.67 0.93
C VAL A 16 7.00 3.71 -0.03
N ALA A 17 7.87 4.29 -0.83
CA ALA A 17 7.56 5.09 -1.99
C ALA A 17 7.18 4.18 -3.17
N ILE A 18 6.01 4.40 -3.76
CA ILE A 18 5.52 3.67 -4.93
C ILE A 18 5.33 4.68 -6.06
N LYS A 19 5.86 4.38 -7.24
CA LYS A 19 5.67 5.19 -8.43
C LYS A 19 5.31 4.34 -9.63
N TRP A 20 4.24 4.70 -10.32
CA TRP A 20 3.91 4.16 -11.63
C TRP A 20 4.68 4.90 -12.71
N SER A 21 5.32 4.19 -13.62
CA SER A 21 6.14 4.77 -14.69
C SER A 21 5.69 4.33 -16.07
N VAL A 22 5.49 5.30 -16.96
CA VAL A 22 5.20 5.08 -18.38
C VAL A 22 6.47 4.75 -19.20
N ARG A 23 7.62 4.65 -18.52
CA ARG A 23 8.92 4.28 -19.11
C ARG A 23 9.67 3.37 -18.16
N ILE A 24 10.48 2.47 -18.72
CA ILE A 24 11.41 1.67 -17.91
C ILE A 24 12.47 2.60 -17.30
N PRO A 25 12.65 2.61 -15.96
CA PRO A 25 13.69 3.39 -15.30
C PRO A 25 15.09 2.94 -15.76
N LYS A 26 16.01 3.88 -15.97
CA LYS A 26 17.38 3.57 -16.40
C LYS A 26 18.33 3.34 -15.23
N ASP A 27 18.12 4.07 -14.14
CA ASP A 27 19.06 4.13 -13.02
C ASP A 27 18.59 3.30 -11.80
N ILE A 28 17.48 2.58 -11.96
CA ILE A 28 16.93 1.70 -10.93
C ILE A 28 17.04 0.25 -11.42
N LYS A 29 17.52 -0.64 -10.54
CA LYS A 29 17.66 -2.07 -10.85
C LYS A 29 16.28 -2.71 -11.05
N LYS A 30 16.18 -3.58 -12.06
CA LYS A 30 15.01 -4.42 -12.23
C LYS A 30 14.93 -5.46 -11.12
N GLU A 31 13.71 -5.80 -10.68
CA GLU A 31 13.49 -6.88 -9.73
C GLU A 31 14.07 -8.21 -10.25
N GLU A 32 14.77 -8.92 -9.39
CA GLU A 32 15.27 -10.26 -9.70
C GLU A 32 14.17 -11.31 -9.42
N GLY A 33 13.86 -12.09 -10.45
CA GLY A 33 12.85 -13.15 -10.36
C GLY A 33 11.43 -12.63 -10.42
N LYS A 34 10.50 -13.43 -9.90
CA LYS A 34 9.07 -13.12 -9.83
C LYS A 34 8.63 -13.05 -8.39
N SER A 35 7.80 -12.08 -8.07
CA SER A 35 7.19 -11.98 -6.75
C SER A 35 5.79 -11.38 -6.81
N ARG A 36 5.08 -11.44 -5.69
CA ARG A 36 3.74 -10.89 -5.54
C ARG A 36 3.82 -9.41 -5.22
N PHE A 37 2.82 -8.64 -5.57
CA PHE A 37 2.76 -7.20 -5.27
C PHE A 37 2.99 -6.92 -3.77
N CYS A 38 2.38 -7.70 -2.90
CA CYS A 38 2.59 -7.59 -1.45
C CYS A 38 4.04 -7.88 -1.03
N THR A 39 4.69 -8.88 -1.62
CA THR A 39 6.10 -9.18 -1.36
C THR A 39 7.02 -8.04 -1.83
N LYS A 40 6.68 -7.36 -2.94
CA LYS A 40 7.41 -6.18 -3.43
C LYS A 40 7.36 -5.04 -2.41
N LEU A 41 6.18 -4.78 -1.82
CA LEU A 41 6.03 -3.81 -0.74
C LEU A 41 6.88 -4.18 0.48
N ASP A 42 6.88 -5.46 0.87
CA ASP A 42 7.69 -5.92 2.01
C ASP A 42 9.18 -5.80 1.75
N LYS A 43 9.67 -6.16 0.55
CA LYS A 43 11.08 -5.96 0.14
C LYS A 43 11.49 -4.49 0.27
N ALA A 44 10.68 -3.58 -0.26
CA ALA A 44 10.98 -2.15 -0.19
C ALA A 44 10.90 -1.64 1.26
N ALA A 45 9.95 -2.10 2.07
CA ALA A 45 9.86 -1.79 3.49
C ALA A 45 11.07 -2.32 4.30
N ASN A 46 11.80 -3.30 3.78
CA ASN A 46 13.05 -3.83 4.33
C ASN A 46 14.32 -3.23 3.66
N GLY A 47 14.17 -2.21 2.82
CA GLY A 47 15.30 -1.41 2.34
C GLY A 47 15.72 -1.61 0.89
N GLU A 48 15.03 -2.47 0.13
CA GLU A 48 15.33 -2.71 -1.28
C GLU A 48 14.78 -1.60 -2.19
N ILE A 49 15.51 -1.30 -3.27
CA ILE A 49 15.11 -0.35 -4.32
C ILE A 49 15.10 -1.10 -5.65
N PHE A 50 13.97 -1.12 -6.34
CA PHE A 50 13.84 -1.80 -7.63
C PHE A 50 12.60 -1.32 -8.38
N TYR A 51 12.55 -1.61 -9.68
CA TYR A 51 11.32 -1.56 -10.45
C TYR A 51 10.88 -2.96 -10.88
N SER A 52 9.59 -3.14 -11.10
CA SER A 52 8.98 -4.37 -11.56
C SER A 52 8.04 -4.09 -12.73
N THR A 53 7.98 -5.02 -13.68
CA THR A 53 7.05 -4.99 -14.82
C THR A 53 6.00 -6.10 -14.65
N ALA A 54 5.04 -6.18 -15.58
CA ALA A 54 4.06 -7.26 -15.56
C ALA A 54 4.67 -8.67 -15.64
N GLN A 55 5.89 -8.78 -16.16
CA GLN A 55 6.59 -10.08 -16.31
C GLN A 55 7.07 -10.64 -14.97
N GLU A 56 7.44 -9.75 -14.03
CA GLU A 56 7.88 -10.12 -12.68
C GLU A 56 6.70 -10.25 -11.70
N GLU A 57 5.45 -9.98 -12.15
CA GLU A 57 4.30 -10.14 -11.29
C GLU A 57 3.82 -11.60 -11.29
N GLU A 58 3.80 -12.20 -10.10
CA GLU A 58 3.37 -13.59 -9.88
C GLU A 58 1.92 -13.68 -9.42
N CYS A 59 1.41 -12.62 -8.78
CA CYS A 59 0.11 -12.62 -8.15
C CYS A 59 -0.98 -12.13 -9.08
N MET A 60 -2.11 -12.83 -9.12
CA MET A 60 -3.29 -12.41 -9.87
C MET A 60 -3.78 -11.01 -9.47
N GLY A 61 -3.74 -10.66 -8.20
CA GLY A 61 -4.10 -9.32 -7.72
C GLY A 61 -3.17 -8.25 -8.28
N GLY A 62 -1.86 -8.47 -8.20
CA GLY A 62 -0.88 -7.56 -8.80
C GLY A 62 -1.09 -7.41 -10.31
N ILE A 63 -1.30 -8.52 -11.04
CA ILE A 63 -1.61 -8.51 -12.47
C ILE A 63 -2.90 -7.71 -12.76
N ARG A 64 -3.91 -7.86 -11.93
CA ARG A 64 -5.23 -7.26 -12.15
C ARG A 64 -5.27 -5.76 -11.85
N TYR A 65 -4.61 -5.33 -10.76
CA TYR A 65 -4.83 -3.99 -10.19
C TYR A 65 -3.73 -2.98 -10.50
N SER A 66 -2.54 -3.44 -10.97
CA SER A 66 -1.38 -2.55 -11.13
C SER A 66 -1.37 -1.68 -12.40
N GLY A 67 -2.26 -1.91 -13.36
CA GLY A 67 -2.33 -1.12 -14.60
C GLY A 67 -1.15 -1.27 -15.56
N MET A 68 -0.26 -2.24 -15.34
CA MET A 68 0.92 -2.44 -16.18
C MET A 68 0.57 -2.93 -17.57
N LYS A 69 1.40 -2.54 -18.55
CA LYS A 69 1.39 -3.05 -19.93
C LYS A 69 1.74 -4.54 -19.97
N ASP A 70 1.38 -5.19 -21.06
CA ASP A 70 1.69 -6.62 -21.32
C ASP A 70 1.20 -7.56 -20.21
N ARG A 71 0.09 -7.16 -19.57
CA ARG A 71 -0.56 -7.97 -18.56
C ARG A 71 -0.88 -9.35 -19.12
N LYS A 72 -0.38 -10.39 -18.45
CA LYS A 72 -0.69 -11.77 -18.81
C LYS A 72 -2.18 -12.03 -18.77
N GLU A 73 -2.70 -12.73 -19.79
CA GLU A 73 -4.03 -13.29 -19.71
C GLU A 73 -4.10 -14.32 -18.59
N LEU A 74 -5.07 -14.13 -17.71
CA LEU A 74 -5.30 -15.07 -16.63
C LEU A 74 -6.13 -16.26 -17.13
N PRO A 75 -5.85 -17.49 -16.67
CA PRO A 75 -6.74 -18.63 -16.92
C PRO A 75 -8.18 -18.34 -16.50
N LYS A 76 -9.16 -18.91 -17.19
CA LYS A 76 -10.61 -18.64 -16.94
C LYS A 76 -11.06 -18.84 -15.50
N ASN A 77 -10.54 -19.86 -14.81
CA ASN A 77 -10.80 -20.10 -13.40
C ASN A 77 -10.24 -19.00 -12.50
N MET A 78 -9.13 -18.37 -12.88
CA MET A 78 -8.56 -17.22 -12.18
C MET A 78 -9.30 -15.93 -12.53
N GLN A 79 -9.75 -15.77 -13.78
CA GLN A 79 -10.57 -14.62 -14.18
C GLN A 79 -11.90 -14.56 -13.42
N SER A 80 -12.54 -15.71 -13.20
CA SER A 80 -13.79 -15.82 -12.44
C SER A 80 -13.60 -15.79 -10.92
N GLY A 81 -12.37 -15.99 -10.44
CA GLY A 81 -12.07 -16.16 -9.01
C GLY A 81 -12.54 -17.49 -8.41
N ALA A 82 -12.99 -18.44 -9.25
CA ALA A 82 -13.51 -19.72 -8.78
C ALA A 82 -12.53 -20.49 -7.89
N PHE A 83 -11.21 -20.33 -8.10
CA PHE A 83 -10.17 -20.97 -7.29
C PHE A 83 -10.14 -20.50 -5.83
N LEU A 84 -10.67 -19.31 -5.52
CA LEU A 84 -10.72 -18.77 -4.15
C LEU A 84 -11.73 -19.48 -3.25
N VAL A 85 -12.69 -20.20 -3.85
CA VAL A 85 -13.70 -20.97 -3.10
C VAL A 85 -13.08 -22.25 -2.51
N PRO A 86 -12.47 -23.16 -3.29
CA PRO A 86 -11.80 -24.33 -2.71
C PRO A 86 -10.58 -23.95 -1.84
N ALA A 87 -9.99 -22.79 -2.05
CA ALA A 87 -8.92 -22.26 -1.19
C ALA A 87 -9.44 -21.71 0.17
N GLY A 88 -10.75 -21.73 0.41
CA GLY A 88 -11.35 -21.28 1.67
C GLY A 88 -11.34 -19.76 1.89
N VAL A 89 -11.00 -18.97 0.87
CA VAL A 89 -10.97 -17.50 0.99
C VAL A 89 -12.39 -16.91 0.93
N TYR A 90 -13.25 -17.49 0.11
CA TYR A 90 -14.67 -17.12 0.01
C TYR A 90 -15.57 -18.36 0.01
N LYS A 91 -16.77 -18.21 0.53
CA LYS A 91 -17.76 -19.30 0.58
C LYS A 91 -18.32 -19.67 -0.80
N SER A 92 -18.37 -18.71 -1.74
CA SER A 92 -19.03 -18.91 -3.03
C SER A 92 -18.48 -17.96 -4.10
N ILE A 93 -18.66 -18.33 -5.38
CA ILE A 93 -18.30 -17.47 -6.52
C ILE A 93 -19.03 -16.11 -6.49
N PRO A 94 -20.33 -16.00 -6.17
CA PRO A 94 -20.97 -14.69 -6.03
C PRO A 94 -20.33 -13.80 -4.95
N ALA A 95 -19.80 -14.37 -3.86
CA ALA A 95 -19.08 -13.61 -2.85
C ALA A 95 -17.73 -13.08 -3.38
N VAL A 96 -17.01 -13.89 -4.15
CA VAL A 96 -15.78 -13.43 -4.85
C VAL A 96 -16.07 -12.28 -5.81
N GLN A 97 -17.12 -12.45 -6.63
CA GLN A 97 -17.49 -11.43 -7.61
C GLN A 97 -17.88 -10.10 -6.97
N ARG A 98 -18.64 -10.13 -5.87
CA ARG A 98 -18.96 -8.92 -5.09
C ARG A 98 -17.71 -8.26 -4.49
N SER A 99 -16.80 -9.06 -3.95
CA SER A 99 -15.53 -8.53 -3.46
C SER A 99 -14.75 -7.83 -4.58
N TRP A 100 -14.71 -8.42 -5.77
CA TRP A 100 -14.01 -7.83 -6.91
C TRP A 100 -14.66 -6.56 -7.44
N GLN A 101 -15.98 -6.42 -7.34
CA GLN A 101 -16.70 -5.20 -7.71
C GLN A 101 -16.37 -4.01 -6.78
N ASN A 102 -15.99 -4.30 -5.54
CA ASN A 102 -15.56 -3.28 -4.58
C ASN A 102 -14.08 -2.86 -4.77
N ASN A 103 -13.35 -3.53 -5.66
CA ASN A 103 -11.95 -3.27 -5.91
C ASN A 103 -11.75 -2.75 -7.34
N VAL A 104 -11.30 -1.51 -7.45
CA VAL A 104 -11.15 -0.83 -8.75
C VAL A 104 -9.72 -1.01 -9.26
N PRO A 105 -9.50 -1.61 -10.44
CA PRO A 105 -8.18 -1.71 -11.05
C PRO A 105 -7.77 -0.38 -11.69
N ILE A 106 -6.48 -0.10 -11.71
CA ILE A 106 -5.90 0.86 -12.64
C ILE A 106 -6.06 0.27 -14.03
N GLU A 107 -6.46 1.08 -15.01
CA GLU A 107 -6.60 0.64 -16.39
C GLU A 107 -5.28 0.02 -16.89
N SER A 108 -5.38 -1.17 -17.48
CA SER A 108 -4.20 -1.89 -17.95
C SER A 108 -3.65 -1.30 -19.26
N GLY A 109 -2.33 -1.40 -19.45
CA GLY A 109 -1.68 -0.96 -20.68
C GLY A 109 -1.14 0.47 -20.61
N ILE A 110 -1.20 1.14 -19.45
CA ILE A 110 -0.72 2.51 -19.28
C ILE A 110 0.75 2.52 -18.86
N PHE A 111 1.13 1.69 -17.87
CA PHE A 111 2.44 1.76 -17.23
C PHE A 111 3.38 0.64 -17.68
N ASP A 112 4.64 1.00 -17.97
CA ASP A 112 5.70 0.06 -18.29
C ASP A 112 6.27 -0.61 -17.04
N ALA A 113 6.28 0.11 -15.91
CA ALA A 113 6.83 -0.38 -14.66
C ALA A 113 6.16 0.25 -13.43
N VAL A 114 6.32 -0.41 -12.29
CA VAL A 114 6.08 0.16 -10.95
C VAL A 114 7.41 0.15 -10.20
N ILE A 115 7.78 1.28 -9.62
CA ILE A 115 9.00 1.47 -8.84
C ILE A 115 8.66 1.37 -7.35
N PHE A 116 9.49 0.65 -6.61
CA PHE A 116 9.40 0.48 -5.16
C PHE A 116 10.71 0.89 -4.52
N SER A 117 10.65 1.72 -3.49
CA SER A 117 11.82 2.17 -2.72
C SER A 117 11.42 2.48 -1.29
N PRO A 118 12.31 2.33 -0.31
CA PRO A 118 12.14 3.06 0.95
C PRO A 118 11.97 4.55 0.66
N LEU A 119 10.98 5.19 1.27
CA LEU A 119 10.76 6.64 1.09
C LEU A 119 11.98 7.47 1.55
N THR A 120 12.76 6.94 2.50
CA THR A 120 14.00 7.56 3.00
C THR A 120 15.10 7.60 1.94
N LYS A 121 15.03 6.73 0.92
CA LYS A 121 16.03 6.57 -0.15
C LYS A 121 15.49 6.90 -1.54
N ALA A 122 14.22 7.27 -1.65
CA ALA A 122 13.62 7.61 -2.94
C ALA A 122 14.21 8.92 -3.48
N ASP A 123 14.77 8.86 -4.68
CA ASP A 123 15.29 10.01 -5.45
C ASP A 123 14.31 10.45 -6.56
N PHE A 124 13.06 10.02 -6.44
CA PHE A 124 11.95 10.34 -7.35
C PHE A 124 10.72 10.79 -6.57
N ASP A 125 9.83 11.54 -7.22
CA ASP A 125 8.54 11.91 -6.65
C ASP A 125 7.59 10.70 -6.70
N PRO A 126 7.19 10.13 -5.55
CA PRO A 126 6.28 8.99 -5.53
C PRO A 126 4.84 9.42 -5.87
N ASP A 127 4.04 8.46 -6.31
CA ASP A 127 2.57 8.63 -6.41
C ASP A 127 1.90 8.32 -5.07
N LEU A 128 2.41 7.30 -4.36
CA LEU A 128 1.88 6.83 -3.09
C LEU A 128 3.01 6.56 -2.08
N VAL A 129 2.67 6.69 -0.81
CA VAL A 129 3.50 6.26 0.32
C VAL A 129 2.75 5.20 1.12
N PHE A 130 3.23 3.96 1.08
CA PHE A 130 2.69 2.84 1.84
C PHE A 130 3.43 2.68 3.17
N VAL A 131 2.68 2.46 4.24
CA VAL A 131 3.20 2.36 5.62
C VAL A 131 2.63 1.12 6.29
N VAL A 132 3.52 0.29 6.86
CA VAL A 132 3.15 -0.75 7.83
C VAL A 132 3.34 -0.17 9.22
N CYS A 133 2.32 -0.20 10.04
CA CYS A 133 2.30 0.45 11.35
C CYS A 133 1.35 -0.28 12.32
N ASN A 134 1.41 0.03 13.59
CA ASN A 134 0.42 -0.43 14.55
C ASN A 134 -0.84 0.45 14.55
N SER A 135 -1.86 0.05 15.31
CA SER A 135 -3.13 0.76 15.36
C SER A 135 -3.03 2.20 15.87
N GLU A 136 -2.14 2.49 16.81
CA GLU A 136 -1.91 3.84 17.33
C GLU A 136 -1.26 4.73 16.27
N GLN A 137 -0.24 4.22 15.60
CA GLN A 137 0.44 4.92 14.50
C GLN A 137 -0.51 5.17 13.31
N ALA A 138 -1.35 4.17 12.96
CA ALA A 138 -2.39 4.33 11.95
C ALA A 138 -3.40 5.42 12.34
N MET A 139 -3.89 5.40 13.58
CA MET A 139 -4.79 6.43 14.12
C MET A 139 -4.15 7.82 14.02
N MET A 140 -2.86 7.97 14.33
CA MET A 140 -2.15 9.24 14.23
C MET A 140 -2.09 9.76 12.78
N ILE A 141 -1.80 8.89 11.80
CA ILE A 141 -1.80 9.26 10.38
C ILE A 141 -3.21 9.71 9.94
N LEU A 142 -4.22 8.92 10.27
CA LEU A 142 -5.61 9.19 9.88
C LEU A 142 -6.16 10.46 10.54
N HIS A 143 -5.79 10.69 11.80
CA HIS A 143 -6.17 11.93 12.50
C HIS A 143 -5.44 13.14 11.90
N ALA A 144 -4.15 13.01 11.58
CA ALA A 144 -3.40 14.06 10.90
C ALA A 144 -3.97 14.38 9.50
N ASN A 145 -4.48 13.37 8.79
CA ASN A 145 -5.19 13.59 7.53
C ASN A 145 -6.47 14.40 7.70
N ALA A 146 -7.18 14.19 8.82
CA ALA A 146 -8.44 14.90 9.13
C ALA A 146 -8.24 16.24 9.87
N TYR A 147 -7.06 16.49 10.42
CA TYR A 147 -6.80 17.52 11.42
C TYR A 147 -7.15 18.94 10.97
N ASP A 148 -6.85 19.28 9.75
CA ASP A 148 -7.11 20.59 9.15
C ASP A 148 -8.37 20.63 8.27
N SER A 149 -8.74 19.50 7.66
CA SER A 149 -9.79 19.44 6.64
C SER A 149 -11.06 18.71 7.08
N GLY A 150 -11.00 17.92 8.16
CA GLY A 150 -12.05 16.99 8.54
C GLY A 150 -12.20 15.79 7.59
N SER A 151 -11.30 15.64 6.61
CA SER A 151 -11.37 14.54 5.63
C SER A 151 -11.02 13.20 6.28
N HIS A 152 -11.88 12.21 6.10
CA HIS A 152 -11.61 10.85 6.56
C HIS A 152 -10.98 10.00 5.46
N GLY A 153 -10.08 9.09 5.87
CA GLY A 153 -9.53 8.05 5.02
C GLY A 153 -10.59 7.01 4.63
N LEU A 154 -10.30 6.23 3.60
CA LEU A 154 -11.13 5.11 3.17
C LEU A 154 -10.70 3.83 3.87
N GLY A 155 -11.61 3.23 4.63
CA GLY A 155 -11.42 1.89 5.20
C GLY A 155 -11.46 0.83 4.11
N ALA A 156 -10.49 -0.07 4.13
CA ALA A 156 -10.33 -1.12 3.13
C ALA A 156 -10.40 -2.53 3.72
N ASP A 157 -10.83 -2.64 4.96
CA ASP A 157 -11.04 -3.90 5.69
C ASP A 157 -9.90 -4.91 5.48
N SER A 158 -10.24 -6.11 4.96
CA SER A 158 -9.32 -7.18 4.58
C SER A 158 -9.27 -7.39 3.06
N GLY A 159 -9.47 -6.32 2.29
CA GLY A 159 -9.38 -6.36 0.83
C GLY A 159 -7.96 -6.61 0.32
N PRO A 160 -7.79 -7.08 -0.93
CA PRO A 160 -6.48 -7.32 -1.51
C PRO A 160 -5.67 -6.02 -1.57
N ILE A 161 -4.47 -6.03 -0.98
CA ILE A 161 -3.66 -4.80 -0.82
C ILE A 161 -3.20 -4.18 -2.13
N CYS A 162 -3.08 -4.95 -3.20
CA CYS A 162 -2.82 -4.44 -4.54
C CYS A 162 -3.95 -3.55 -5.07
N SER A 163 -5.16 -3.66 -4.50
CA SER A 163 -6.24 -2.71 -4.73
C SER A 163 -6.36 -1.70 -3.58
N SER A 164 -6.59 -2.18 -2.37
CA SER A 164 -6.90 -1.35 -1.22
C SER A 164 -5.78 -0.37 -0.83
N MET A 165 -4.52 -0.79 -1.00
CA MET A 165 -3.34 0.01 -0.64
C MET A 165 -2.60 0.56 -1.88
N ALA A 166 -3.06 0.27 -3.09
CA ALA A 166 -2.41 0.73 -4.31
C ALA A 166 -3.40 1.36 -5.30
N SER A 167 -4.24 0.58 -6.00
CA SER A 167 -5.09 1.16 -7.05
C SER A 167 -6.14 2.14 -6.51
N ILE A 168 -6.77 1.85 -5.38
CA ILE A 168 -7.77 2.75 -4.79
C ILE A 168 -7.18 4.10 -4.38
N PRO A 169 -6.12 4.18 -3.55
CA PRO A 169 -5.54 5.49 -3.21
C PRO A 169 -4.95 6.22 -4.44
N TYR A 170 -4.40 5.48 -5.41
CA TYR A 170 -3.91 6.07 -6.66
C TYR A 170 -5.03 6.74 -7.46
N LEU A 171 -6.18 6.07 -7.62
CA LEU A 171 -7.30 6.56 -8.43
C LEU A 171 -8.14 7.62 -7.70
N THR A 172 -8.24 7.53 -6.38
CA THR A 172 -9.12 8.42 -5.60
C THR A 172 -8.41 9.62 -5.00
N GLY A 173 -7.08 9.59 -4.91
CA GLY A 173 -6.32 10.59 -4.18
C GLY A 173 -6.65 10.64 -2.68
N LYS A 174 -7.17 9.56 -2.10
CA LYS A 174 -7.54 9.50 -0.68
C LYS A 174 -6.62 8.58 0.09
N VAL A 175 -6.33 8.95 1.34
CA VAL A 175 -5.67 8.05 2.29
C VAL A 175 -6.52 6.80 2.48
N THR A 176 -5.91 5.63 2.37
CA THR A 176 -6.56 4.34 2.63
C THR A 176 -5.91 3.62 3.79
N TYR A 177 -6.67 2.80 4.50
CA TYR A 177 -6.16 1.96 5.58
C TYR A 177 -6.88 0.62 5.63
N GLY A 178 -6.21 -0.41 6.13
CA GLY A 178 -6.79 -1.75 6.24
C GLY A 178 -5.85 -2.74 6.92
N PHE A 179 -6.38 -3.95 7.12
CA PHE A 179 -5.67 -5.02 7.81
C PHE A 179 -4.92 -5.97 6.87
N GLY A 180 -5.10 -5.79 5.56
CA GLY A 180 -4.62 -6.70 4.53
C GLY A 180 -5.48 -7.96 4.39
N ASP A 181 -5.34 -8.59 3.24
CA ASP A 181 -5.99 -9.87 2.94
C ASP A 181 -5.15 -11.07 3.43
N ILE A 182 -5.73 -12.26 3.36
CA ILE A 182 -5.05 -13.52 3.70
C ILE A 182 -3.75 -13.67 2.88
N GLY A 183 -3.76 -13.25 1.61
CA GLY A 183 -2.59 -13.33 0.73
C GLY A 183 -1.45 -12.43 1.21
N SER A 184 -1.73 -11.19 1.56
CA SER A 184 -0.72 -10.26 2.09
C SER A 184 -0.21 -10.70 3.45
N ARG A 185 -1.09 -11.17 4.35
CA ARG A 185 -0.70 -11.68 5.67
C ARG A 185 0.24 -12.90 5.58
N ASN A 186 0.08 -13.74 4.57
CA ASN A 186 0.91 -14.92 4.35
C ASN A 186 2.23 -14.62 3.61
N ASN A 187 2.33 -13.50 2.88
CA ASN A 187 3.47 -13.21 2.00
C ASN A 187 4.27 -11.96 2.37
N MET A 188 3.86 -11.25 3.41
CA MET A 188 4.61 -10.15 4.01
C MET A 188 5.00 -10.55 5.43
N ASN A 189 6.13 -10.03 5.89
CA ASN A 189 6.54 -10.20 7.28
C ASN A 189 5.77 -9.21 8.18
N LEU A 190 4.49 -9.53 8.45
CA LEU A 190 3.58 -8.72 9.26
C LEU A 190 3.38 -9.33 10.64
N LYS A 191 3.35 -8.48 11.66
CA LYS A 191 2.92 -8.84 13.01
C LYS A 191 1.37 -8.89 13.07
N PRO A 192 0.77 -9.63 14.01
CA PRO A 192 -0.69 -9.68 14.16
C PRO A 192 -1.35 -8.30 14.31
N GLU A 193 -0.69 -7.39 15.01
CA GLU A 193 -1.13 -6.02 15.29
C GLU A 193 -0.91 -5.02 14.16
N ASP A 194 -0.21 -5.41 13.08
CA ASP A 194 0.10 -4.50 11.98
C ASP A 194 -1.16 -4.11 11.21
N VAL A 195 -1.25 -2.81 10.96
CA VAL A 195 -2.21 -2.13 10.09
C VAL A 195 -1.43 -1.53 8.92
N MET A 196 -2.03 -1.44 7.77
CA MET A 196 -1.46 -0.79 6.60
C MET A 196 -2.18 0.51 6.31
N VAL A 197 -1.42 1.54 5.99
CA VAL A 197 -1.94 2.85 5.57
C VAL A 197 -1.24 3.25 4.30
N THR A 198 -1.99 3.79 3.33
CA THR A 198 -1.40 4.40 2.13
C THR A 198 -1.82 5.85 2.03
N ILE A 199 -0.83 6.71 1.87
CA ILE A 199 -0.96 8.16 1.75
C ILE A 199 -0.68 8.53 0.28
N PRO A 200 -1.58 9.20 -0.44
CA PRO A 200 -1.24 9.86 -1.69
C PRO A 200 -0.08 10.84 -1.48
N ALA A 201 0.93 10.80 -2.33
CA ALA A 201 2.16 11.59 -2.08
C ALA A 201 1.91 13.10 -2.00
N GLY A 202 0.89 13.60 -2.72
CA GLY A 202 0.49 15.00 -2.64
C GLY A 202 -0.01 15.45 -1.26
N ASP A 203 -0.46 14.52 -0.42
CA ASP A 203 -0.91 14.81 0.96
C ASP A 203 0.21 14.67 2.01
N LEU A 204 1.35 14.09 1.65
CA LEU A 204 2.37 13.71 2.61
C LEU A 204 2.93 14.91 3.39
N GLU A 205 3.22 16.01 2.71
CA GLU A 205 3.76 17.22 3.36
C GLU A 205 2.77 17.81 4.37
N ARG A 206 1.50 17.90 3.99
CA ARG A 206 0.41 18.36 4.84
C ARG A 206 0.25 17.47 6.08
N ILE A 207 0.21 16.16 5.88
CA ILE A 207 0.08 15.19 6.97
C ILE A 207 1.29 15.28 7.92
N LEU A 208 2.52 15.44 7.41
CA LEU A 208 3.71 15.62 8.24
C LEU A 208 3.70 16.91 9.05
N ALA A 209 3.20 18.00 8.48
CA ALA A 209 3.00 19.27 9.20
C ALA A 209 1.99 19.09 10.33
N ASN A 210 0.84 18.49 10.04
CA ASN A 210 -0.21 18.20 11.01
C ASN A 210 0.27 17.27 12.13
N LEU A 211 0.96 16.18 11.82
CA LEU A 211 1.58 15.28 12.82
C LEU A 211 2.53 16.03 13.74
N SER A 212 3.35 16.91 13.19
CA SER A 212 4.31 17.71 13.97
C SER A 212 3.59 18.67 14.92
N GLU A 213 2.53 19.32 14.46
CA GLU A 213 1.70 20.22 15.26
C GLU A 213 0.96 19.47 16.36
N MET A 214 0.29 18.35 16.04
CA MET A 214 -0.46 17.52 16.99
C MET A 214 0.40 17.07 18.17
N LYS A 215 1.67 16.68 17.94
CA LYS A 215 2.62 16.29 19.00
C LYS A 215 2.87 17.40 20.04
N THR A 216 2.69 18.65 19.68
CA THR A 216 2.86 19.79 20.61
C THR A 216 1.60 20.04 21.47
N LYS A 217 0.44 19.51 21.08
CA LYS A 217 -0.83 19.75 21.76
C LYS A 217 -0.96 18.94 23.05
N THR A 218 -1.66 19.50 24.03
CA THR A 218 -1.80 18.93 25.37
C THR A 218 -2.46 17.56 25.39
N PHE A 219 -3.41 17.32 24.49
CA PHE A 219 -4.13 16.04 24.41
C PHE A 219 -3.15 14.87 24.11
N PHE A 220 -2.27 15.05 23.14
CA PHE A 220 -1.31 14.00 22.76
C PHE A 220 -0.16 13.85 23.78
N LYS A 221 0.24 14.95 24.45
CA LYS A 221 1.26 14.90 25.52
C LYS A 221 0.82 14.10 26.74
N ARG A 222 -0.47 14.09 27.09
CA ARG A 222 -0.98 13.32 28.22
C ARG A 222 -0.89 11.82 28.00
N ASN A 223 -1.14 11.35 26.79
CA ASN A 223 -1.08 9.93 26.44
C ASN A 223 0.34 9.38 26.34
N GLN A 224 1.37 10.24 26.18
CA GLN A 224 2.79 9.85 26.24
C GLN A 224 3.30 9.57 27.67
N LYS A 225 2.53 9.90 28.72
CA LYS A 225 2.92 9.68 30.12
C LYS A 225 2.40 8.36 30.71
N VAL A 226 1.66 7.58 29.95
CA VAL A 226 1.15 6.27 30.38
C VAL A 226 1.94 5.18 29.66
N THR A 227 3.23 5.11 29.95
CA THR A 227 3.98 3.86 29.79
C THR A 227 4.55 3.54 31.17
N PRO A 228 4.20 2.42 31.76
CA PRO A 228 4.78 1.97 33.04
C PRO A 228 6.26 1.70 32.88
#